data_d22470c8d7aff516f04d193a5d0ab9fd
#
_entry.id   d22470c8d7aff516f04d193a5d0ab9fd
#
_cell.length_a   1.000
_cell.length_b   1.000
_cell.length_c   1.000
_cell.angle_alpha   90.00
_cell.angle_beta   90.00
_cell.angle_gamma   90.00
#
_symmetry.space_group_name_H-M   'P 1'
#
loop_
_entity.id
_entity.type
_entity.pdbx_description
1 polymer ?
#
loop_
_entity_poly.entity_id
_entity_poly.type
_entity_poly.pdbx_seq_one_letter_code
_entity_poly.pdbx_strand_id
1 'polypeptide(L)'
;MSMVWMLFPIYCLFTNMSRVWFLADTHFGLKNDKDMWLDDFTNYFNDVVIPLMRKEYRDGDILVHLGDVFDNRSVIGIRTICETIDIFEKFSEIFKDIRIIVGNHDIYNKSSNDVTSIKMLERIPNVTVYKKPSVEVIDGKTILFNPWVNELESEKKLLESVNADYIFGHLDVSGCQLNKSGSKSMSENSIDSKNFKNSIVYAGHIHKRQDYKNVHYVGTPYQMTRNEMGDINGITVLDVASGETTFFENKYSPRFKKVSIYEILNKTVGELKEDWKNYFVDLHIKGSDYIVCKFDTLTEELMNYFKEFNIHSENNDDIIDTSSTENGVEKKSAEEYVDDWLNDNDIDENRMKVIKELYSKYKEKI
;
A
#
# COMPACT_ATOMS: atom_id res chain seq x y z
N MET A 1 56.08 21.09 -44.12
CA MET A 1 55.69 20.05 -43.14
C MET A 1 54.40 20.51 -42.44
N SER A 2 53.26 20.05 -42.96
CA SER A 2 51.95 20.38 -42.42
C SER A 2 51.54 19.28 -41.45
N MET A 3 51.33 19.64 -40.21
CA MET A 3 50.95 18.77 -39.11
C MET A 3 49.42 18.61 -39.17
N VAL A 4 48.95 17.46 -39.63
CA VAL A 4 47.52 17.09 -39.65
C VAL A 4 47.14 16.62 -38.24
N TRP A 5 46.32 17.42 -37.55
CA TRP A 5 45.69 17.02 -36.31
C TRP A 5 44.54 16.07 -36.63
N MET A 6 44.71 14.78 -36.38
CA MET A 6 43.60 13.81 -36.34
C MET A 6 42.75 14.09 -35.08
N LEU A 7 41.62 14.71 -35.29
CA LEU A 7 40.53 14.74 -34.31
C LEU A 7 39.92 13.32 -34.22
N PHE A 8 40.28 12.57 -33.22
CA PHE A 8 39.49 11.38 -32.86
C PHE A 8 38.15 11.86 -32.30
N PRO A 9 37.01 11.40 -32.83
CA PRO A 9 35.74 11.67 -32.17
C PRO A 9 35.77 10.96 -30.83
N ILE A 10 35.66 11.71 -29.74
CA ILE A 10 35.34 11.19 -28.44
C ILE A 10 33.89 10.68 -28.54
N TYR A 11 33.75 9.41 -28.90
CA TYR A 11 32.49 8.71 -28.62
C TYR A 11 32.36 8.68 -27.11
N CYS A 12 31.62 9.62 -26.55
CA CYS A 12 31.06 9.54 -25.25
C CYS A 12 30.13 8.31 -25.27
N LEU A 13 30.65 7.17 -24.86
CA LEU A 13 29.85 6.00 -24.54
C LEU A 13 28.93 6.45 -23.40
N PHE A 14 27.74 6.92 -23.76
CA PHE A 14 26.64 6.95 -22.83
C PHE A 14 26.36 5.48 -22.47
N THR A 15 27.08 4.93 -21.54
CA THR A 15 26.65 3.73 -20.84
C THR A 15 25.32 4.13 -20.23
N ASN A 16 24.23 3.50 -20.70
CA ASN A 16 22.95 3.63 -20.05
C ASN A 16 23.17 3.28 -18.59
N MET A 17 23.06 4.28 -17.72
CA MET A 17 23.20 4.07 -16.29
C MET A 17 22.00 3.31 -15.80
N SER A 18 22.22 2.28 -15.00
CA SER A 18 21.17 1.39 -14.50
C SER A 18 20.24 2.13 -13.55
N ARG A 19 18.96 1.99 -13.79
CA ARG A 19 17.95 2.38 -12.81
C ARG A 19 17.45 1.14 -12.10
N VAL A 20 17.11 1.31 -10.83
CA VAL A 20 16.52 0.27 -9.99
C VAL A 20 15.05 0.60 -9.75
N TRP A 21 14.18 -0.29 -10.21
CA TRP A 21 12.76 -0.27 -9.95
C TRP A 21 12.49 -1.04 -8.67
N PHE A 22 11.94 -0.38 -7.65
CA PHE A 22 11.64 -0.99 -6.37
C PHE A 22 10.18 -1.40 -6.26
N LEU A 23 9.98 -2.64 -5.86
CA LEU A 23 8.75 -3.18 -5.28
C LEU A 23 9.06 -3.67 -3.86
N ALA A 24 8.10 -3.58 -2.96
CA ALA A 24 8.20 -4.14 -1.61
C ALA A 24 6.83 -4.53 -1.10
N ASP A 25 6.81 -5.51 -0.21
CA ASP A 25 5.64 -5.83 0.61
C ASP A 25 4.37 -5.99 -0.23
N THR A 26 4.44 -6.83 -1.27
CA THR A 26 3.30 -7.09 -2.15
C THR A 26 2.24 -7.96 -1.51
N HIS A 27 2.61 -8.80 -0.54
CA HIS A 27 1.72 -9.62 0.27
C HIS A 27 0.63 -10.34 -0.55
N PHE A 28 1.00 -10.97 -1.65
CA PHE A 28 0.07 -11.81 -2.41
C PHE A 28 -0.53 -12.88 -1.50
N GLY A 29 -1.85 -13.08 -1.59
CA GLY A 29 -2.58 -13.96 -0.68
C GLY A 29 -3.09 -13.29 0.59
N LEU A 30 -3.11 -11.95 0.62
CA LEU A 30 -3.64 -11.15 1.73
C LEU A 30 -5.06 -11.61 2.15
N LYS A 31 -5.38 -11.51 3.46
CA LYS A 31 -6.67 -11.89 4.03
C LYS A 31 -7.03 -13.37 3.78
N ASN A 32 -6.06 -14.27 3.95
CA ASN A 32 -6.21 -15.71 3.76
C ASN A 32 -6.62 -16.08 2.32
N ASP A 33 -5.90 -15.58 1.34
CA ASP A 33 -6.11 -15.84 -0.09
C ASP A 33 -7.51 -15.42 -0.59
N LYS A 34 -8.08 -14.32 -0.06
CA LYS A 34 -9.39 -13.85 -0.47
C LYS A 34 -9.36 -13.40 -1.93
N ASP A 35 -10.16 -14.03 -2.79
CA ASP A 35 -10.17 -13.78 -4.24
C ASP A 35 -10.29 -12.29 -4.61
N MET A 36 -11.16 -11.55 -3.92
CA MET A 36 -11.34 -10.13 -4.18
C MET A 36 -10.04 -9.32 -4.06
N TRP A 37 -9.20 -9.64 -3.05
CA TRP A 37 -7.91 -8.98 -2.86
C TRP A 37 -6.90 -9.41 -3.91
N LEU A 38 -6.87 -10.70 -4.22
CA LEU A 38 -6.00 -11.22 -5.27
C LEU A 38 -6.35 -10.62 -6.63
N ASP A 39 -7.63 -10.56 -7.00
CA ASP A 39 -8.09 -9.94 -8.24
C ASP A 39 -7.69 -8.45 -8.33
N ASP A 40 -7.86 -7.70 -7.25
CA ASP A 40 -7.49 -6.28 -7.24
C ASP A 40 -5.98 -6.08 -7.42
N PHE A 41 -5.17 -6.90 -6.77
CA PHE A 41 -3.71 -6.81 -6.89
C PHE A 41 -3.23 -7.25 -8.27
N THR A 42 -3.73 -8.39 -8.78
CA THR A 42 -3.36 -8.87 -10.12
C THR A 42 -3.81 -7.92 -11.21
N ASN A 43 -5.01 -7.34 -11.11
CA ASN A 43 -5.49 -6.32 -12.03
C ASN A 43 -4.61 -5.06 -11.99
N TYR A 44 -4.22 -4.59 -10.80
CA TYR A 44 -3.30 -3.46 -10.68
C TYR A 44 -1.97 -3.74 -11.39
N PHE A 45 -1.39 -4.92 -11.19
CA PHE A 45 -0.16 -5.28 -11.88
C PHE A 45 -0.35 -5.40 -13.38
N ASN A 46 -1.39 -6.09 -13.84
CA ASN A 46 -1.63 -6.34 -15.26
C ASN A 46 -2.03 -5.07 -16.03
N ASP A 47 -2.88 -4.24 -15.46
CA ASP A 47 -3.48 -3.09 -16.17
C ASP A 47 -2.67 -1.82 -16.01
N VAL A 48 -1.85 -1.70 -14.95
CA VAL A 48 -1.12 -0.47 -14.64
C VAL A 48 0.39 -0.68 -14.60
N VAL A 49 0.88 -1.58 -13.73
CA VAL A 49 2.31 -1.70 -13.44
C VAL A 49 3.09 -2.25 -14.63
N ILE A 50 2.65 -3.38 -15.19
CA ILE A 50 3.32 -4.01 -16.32
C ILE A 50 3.31 -3.11 -17.57
N PRO A 51 2.19 -2.47 -17.96
CA PRO A 51 2.19 -1.48 -19.04
C PRO A 51 3.11 -0.29 -18.77
N LEU A 52 3.13 0.23 -17.52
CA LEU A 52 4.03 1.30 -17.11
C LEU A 52 5.49 0.89 -17.28
N MET A 53 5.86 -0.28 -16.74
CA MET A 53 7.22 -0.80 -16.83
C MET A 53 7.65 -0.99 -18.28
N ARG A 54 6.80 -1.59 -19.14
CA ARG A 54 7.09 -1.76 -20.57
C ARG A 54 7.32 -0.43 -21.28
N LYS A 55 6.57 0.61 -20.92
CA LYS A 55 6.70 1.95 -21.51
C LYS A 55 7.96 2.68 -21.07
N GLU A 56 8.28 2.59 -19.80
CA GLU A 56 9.34 3.41 -19.16
C GLU A 56 10.68 2.67 -19.05
N TYR A 57 10.71 1.34 -19.30
CA TYR A 57 11.93 0.51 -19.25
C TYR A 57 13.04 1.08 -20.13
N ARG A 58 14.26 1.06 -19.62
CA ARG A 58 15.49 1.35 -20.36
C ARG A 58 16.43 0.15 -20.27
N ASP A 59 17.18 -0.10 -21.33
CA ASP A 59 18.15 -1.20 -21.31
C ASP A 59 19.17 -1.01 -20.16
N GLY A 60 19.33 -2.02 -19.33
CA GLY A 60 20.11 -1.96 -18.09
C GLY A 60 19.30 -1.70 -16.82
N ASP A 61 17.99 -1.41 -16.92
CA ASP A 61 17.14 -1.31 -15.73
C ASP A 61 17.03 -2.65 -15.00
N ILE A 62 17.02 -2.58 -13.67
CA ILE A 62 16.95 -3.73 -12.75
C ILE A 62 15.66 -3.62 -11.94
N LEU A 63 14.94 -4.74 -11.77
CA LEU A 63 13.82 -4.83 -10.83
C LEU A 63 14.32 -5.41 -9.51
N VAL A 64 14.09 -4.72 -8.41
CA VAL A 64 14.40 -5.20 -7.05
C VAL A 64 13.14 -5.27 -6.22
N HIS A 65 12.79 -6.46 -5.76
CA HIS A 65 11.73 -6.65 -4.77
C HIS A 65 12.34 -6.77 -3.37
N LEU A 66 11.98 -5.86 -2.50
CA LEU A 66 12.59 -5.69 -1.17
C LEU A 66 11.97 -6.60 -0.09
N GLY A 67 11.40 -7.73 -0.48
CA GLY A 67 10.86 -8.75 0.44
C GLY A 67 9.35 -8.68 0.67
N ASP A 68 8.84 -9.67 1.38
CA ASP A 68 7.43 -9.88 1.67
C ASP A 68 6.57 -9.97 0.40
N VAL A 69 6.94 -10.93 -0.47
CA VAL A 69 6.18 -11.21 -1.70
C VAL A 69 4.82 -11.80 -1.37
N PHE A 70 4.78 -12.77 -0.44
CA PHE A 70 3.55 -13.42 0.02
C PHE A 70 3.18 -12.99 1.43
N ASP A 71 1.87 -12.94 1.72
CA ASP A 71 1.35 -12.58 3.04
C ASP A 71 1.55 -13.70 4.06
N ASN A 72 1.33 -14.95 3.65
CA ASN A 72 1.42 -16.10 4.55
C ASN A 72 2.68 -16.93 4.26
N ARG A 73 3.43 -17.20 5.31
CA ARG A 73 4.72 -17.93 5.22
C ARG A 73 4.60 -19.44 5.12
N SER A 74 3.44 -20.01 5.49
CA SER A 74 3.27 -21.48 5.63
C SER A 74 2.20 -22.09 4.72
N VAL A 75 1.17 -21.30 4.37
CA VAL A 75 0.06 -21.76 3.52
C VAL A 75 -0.24 -20.67 2.49
N ILE A 76 -0.18 -21.03 1.21
CA ILE A 76 -0.47 -20.11 0.12
C ILE A 76 -1.44 -20.82 -0.82
N GLY A 77 -2.53 -20.15 -1.19
CA GLY A 77 -3.52 -20.66 -2.11
C GLY A 77 -2.93 -20.94 -3.50
N ILE A 78 -3.39 -21.99 -4.15
CA ILE A 78 -2.88 -22.39 -5.47
C ILE A 78 -3.07 -21.26 -6.48
N ARG A 79 -4.23 -20.57 -6.45
CA ARG A 79 -4.51 -19.45 -7.34
C ARG A 79 -3.52 -18.30 -7.12
N THR A 80 -3.25 -17.95 -5.87
CA THR A 80 -2.25 -16.94 -5.51
C THR A 80 -0.87 -17.28 -6.04
N ILE A 81 -0.45 -18.55 -5.94
CA ILE A 81 0.83 -19.00 -6.48
C ILE A 81 0.87 -18.80 -8.01
N CYS A 82 -0.17 -19.25 -8.72
CA CYS A 82 -0.22 -19.15 -10.18
C CYS A 82 -0.18 -17.70 -10.65
N GLU A 83 -1.05 -16.85 -10.11
CA GLU A 83 -1.11 -15.42 -10.47
C GLU A 83 0.21 -14.68 -10.14
N THR A 84 0.85 -15.03 -9.03
CA THR A 84 2.15 -14.43 -8.68
C THR A 84 3.24 -14.87 -9.67
N ILE A 85 3.31 -16.14 -10.03
CA ILE A 85 4.26 -16.63 -11.03
C ILE A 85 4.03 -15.91 -12.37
N ASP A 86 2.78 -15.83 -12.85
CA ASP A 86 2.44 -15.15 -14.10
C ASP A 86 2.88 -13.68 -14.12
N ILE A 87 2.75 -12.97 -12.99
CA ILE A 87 3.22 -11.58 -12.85
C ILE A 87 4.75 -11.52 -12.95
N PHE A 88 5.47 -12.39 -12.25
CA PHE A 88 6.94 -12.41 -12.28
C PHE A 88 7.49 -12.88 -13.63
N GLU A 89 6.80 -13.77 -14.34
CA GLU A 89 7.14 -14.13 -15.72
C GLU A 89 7.02 -12.94 -16.65
N LYS A 90 5.94 -12.13 -16.54
CA LYS A 90 5.79 -10.86 -17.27
C LYS A 90 6.87 -9.83 -16.93
N PHE A 91 7.32 -9.78 -15.67
CA PHE A 91 8.49 -8.97 -15.30
C PHE A 91 9.76 -9.47 -15.99
N SER A 92 9.94 -10.80 -16.05
CA SER A 92 11.09 -11.44 -16.71
C SER A 92 11.13 -11.18 -18.23
N GLU A 93 9.99 -10.92 -18.86
CA GLU A 93 9.93 -10.46 -20.25
C GLU A 93 10.46 -9.02 -20.44
N ILE A 94 10.37 -8.19 -19.40
CA ILE A 94 10.75 -6.78 -19.44
C ILE A 94 12.18 -6.58 -18.94
N PHE A 95 12.48 -7.11 -17.77
CA PHE A 95 13.77 -6.91 -17.10
C PHE A 95 14.70 -8.09 -17.34
N LYS A 96 15.94 -7.81 -17.74
CA LYS A 96 16.99 -8.83 -17.87
C LYS A 96 17.60 -9.23 -16.53
N ASP A 97 17.31 -8.50 -15.46
CA ASP A 97 17.82 -8.71 -14.11
C ASP A 97 16.72 -8.39 -13.11
N ILE A 98 16.25 -9.41 -12.39
CA ILE A 98 15.24 -9.32 -11.34
C ILE A 98 15.85 -9.87 -10.06
N ARG A 99 15.80 -9.11 -9.00
CA ARG A 99 16.40 -9.44 -7.71
C ARG A 99 15.34 -9.40 -6.62
N ILE A 100 15.25 -10.44 -5.82
CA ILE A 100 14.29 -10.55 -4.73
C ILE A 100 15.05 -10.75 -3.44
N ILE A 101 14.81 -9.90 -2.47
CA ILE A 101 15.33 -10.02 -1.10
C ILE A 101 14.28 -10.78 -0.29
N VAL A 102 14.70 -11.75 0.51
CA VAL A 102 13.79 -12.47 1.43
C VAL A 102 13.33 -11.54 2.53
N GLY A 103 12.01 -11.39 2.68
CA GLY A 103 11.37 -10.68 3.78
C GLY A 103 10.96 -11.61 4.94
N ASN A 104 10.43 -11.05 6.02
CA ASN A 104 10.05 -11.86 7.19
C ASN A 104 8.78 -12.71 6.98
N HIS A 105 7.91 -12.33 6.02
CA HIS A 105 6.77 -13.14 5.61
C HIS A 105 7.14 -14.23 4.60
N ASP A 106 8.30 -14.14 3.95
CA ASP A 106 8.75 -15.13 2.98
C ASP A 106 9.39 -16.36 3.63
N ILE A 107 9.79 -16.31 4.92
CA ILE A 107 10.48 -17.39 5.61
C ILE A 107 9.50 -18.33 6.33
N TYR A 108 9.66 -19.64 6.11
CA TYR A 108 8.81 -20.64 6.76
C TYR A 108 9.08 -20.73 8.26
N ASN A 109 10.35 -20.76 8.66
CA ASN A 109 10.77 -20.86 10.05
C ASN A 109 11.55 -19.60 10.45
N LYS A 110 11.12 -18.93 11.52
CA LYS A 110 11.74 -17.68 12.01
C LYS A 110 13.24 -17.81 12.35
N SER A 111 13.79 -19.02 12.38
CA SER A 111 15.20 -19.26 12.71
C SER A 111 16.12 -19.38 11.50
N SER A 112 15.61 -19.51 10.27
CA SER A 112 16.43 -19.73 9.07
C SER A 112 15.74 -19.25 7.80
N ASN A 113 16.51 -18.69 6.87
CA ASN A 113 16.07 -18.32 5.53
C ASN A 113 16.26 -19.46 4.50
N ASP A 114 16.56 -20.69 4.92
CA ASP A 114 16.82 -21.79 3.99
C ASP A 114 15.55 -22.26 3.26
N VAL A 115 14.40 -22.21 3.94
CA VAL A 115 13.09 -22.54 3.38
C VAL A 115 12.26 -21.27 3.27
N THR A 116 12.00 -20.87 2.02
CA THR A 116 11.24 -19.64 1.72
C THR A 116 10.10 -19.93 0.74
N SER A 117 8.99 -19.20 0.89
CA SER A 117 7.86 -19.26 -0.04
C SER A 117 8.24 -18.82 -1.45
N ILE A 118 9.17 -17.89 -1.58
CA ILE A 118 9.62 -17.32 -2.87
C ILE A 118 10.63 -18.19 -3.61
N LYS A 119 11.00 -19.36 -3.07
CA LYS A 119 11.92 -20.29 -3.75
C LYS A 119 11.44 -20.71 -5.14
N MET A 120 10.13 -20.77 -5.35
CA MET A 120 9.56 -21.12 -6.65
C MET A 120 9.89 -20.10 -7.74
N LEU A 121 10.05 -18.83 -7.38
CA LEU A 121 10.38 -17.76 -8.30
C LEU A 121 11.82 -17.83 -8.83
N GLU A 122 12.73 -18.55 -8.14
CA GLU A 122 14.09 -18.81 -8.62
C GLU A 122 14.12 -19.60 -9.94
N ARG A 123 12.99 -20.19 -10.35
CA ARG A 123 12.88 -20.94 -11.62
C ARG A 123 12.56 -20.06 -12.81
N ILE A 124 12.13 -18.83 -12.56
CA ILE A 124 11.83 -17.85 -13.61
C ILE A 124 13.17 -17.33 -14.14
N PRO A 125 13.39 -17.28 -15.46
CA PRO A 125 14.60 -16.70 -16.02
C PRO A 125 14.87 -15.29 -15.48
N ASN A 126 16.13 -14.95 -15.31
CA ASN A 126 16.60 -13.65 -14.85
C ASN A 126 16.22 -13.30 -13.41
N VAL A 127 15.68 -14.23 -12.59
CA VAL A 127 15.35 -14.00 -11.18
C VAL A 127 16.45 -14.55 -10.27
N THR A 128 16.97 -13.68 -9.40
CA THR A 128 17.91 -14.03 -8.33
C THR A 128 17.29 -13.74 -6.97
N VAL A 129 17.30 -14.74 -6.06
CA VAL A 129 16.76 -14.59 -4.69
C VAL A 129 17.90 -14.53 -3.68
N TYR A 130 17.95 -13.43 -2.93
CA TYR A 130 18.92 -13.22 -1.86
C TYR A 130 18.36 -13.74 -0.53
N LYS A 131 18.86 -14.88 -0.08
CA LYS A 131 18.56 -15.51 1.24
C LYS A 131 19.57 -15.11 2.32
N LYS A 132 20.72 -14.59 1.89
CA LYS A 132 21.81 -14.12 2.75
C LYS A 132 22.31 -12.78 2.24
N PRO A 133 22.87 -11.95 3.13
CA PRO A 133 23.50 -10.70 2.71
C PRO A 133 24.52 -10.91 1.61
N SER A 134 24.47 -10.08 0.58
CA SER A 134 25.39 -10.13 -0.57
C SER A 134 25.78 -8.73 -0.97
N VAL A 135 27.07 -8.54 -1.27
CA VAL A 135 27.60 -7.26 -1.74
C VAL A 135 27.93 -7.38 -3.22
N GLU A 136 27.41 -6.43 -4.01
CA GLU A 136 27.64 -6.37 -5.46
C GLU A 136 28.00 -4.96 -5.90
N VAL A 137 28.55 -4.84 -7.10
CA VAL A 137 28.86 -3.55 -7.71
C VAL A 137 27.99 -3.37 -8.95
N ILE A 138 27.20 -2.29 -8.97
CA ILE A 138 26.33 -1.90 -10.08
C ILE A 138 26.71 -0.47 -10.44
N ASP A 139 27.09 -0.24 -11.70
CA ASP A 139 27.54 1.07 -12.21
C ASP A 139 28.58 1.76 -11.30
N GLY A 140 29.52 0.98 -10.79
CA GLY A 140 30.57 1.49 -9.91
C GLY A 140 30.12 1.81 -8.48
N LYS A 141 28.86 1.60 -8.14
CA LYS A 141 28.33 1.73 -6.78
C LYS A 141 28.30 0.39 -6.07
N THR A 142 28.80 0.37 -4.85
CA THR A 142 28.74 -0.82 -3.99
C THR A 142 27.37 -0.90 -3.32
N ILE A 143 26.65 -2.00 -3.54
CA ILE A 143 25.30 -2.23 -3.04
C ILE A 143 25.31 -3.48 -2.15
N LEU A 144 24.79 -3.35 -0.94
CA LEU A 144 24.49 -4.48 -0.06
C LEU A 144 23.01 -4.86 -0.25
N PHE A 145 22.77 -6.09 -0.72
CA PHE A 145 21.45 -6.72 -0.66
C PHE A 145 21.31 -7.42 0.68
N ASN A 146 20.43 -6.91 1.54
CA ASN A 146 20.28 -7.38 2.92
C ASN A 146 18.89 -7.97 3.17
N PRO A 147 18.71 -9.31 3.04
CA PRO A 147 17.46 -9.96 3.38
C PRO A 147 17.18 -9.85 4.88
N TRP A 148 15.94 -10.16 5.28
CA TRP A 148 15.56 -10.24 6.69
C TRP A 148 16.52 -11.14 7.48
N VAL A 149 17.06 -10.63 8.57
CA VAL A 149 17.97 -11.34 9.45
C VAL A 149 17.27 -11.59 10.80
N ASN A 150 17.35 -12.85 11.26
CA ASN A 150 16.69 -13.25 12.51
C ASN A 150 17.48 -12.90 13.78
N GLU A 151 18.77 -12.57 13.63
CA GLU A 151 19.65 -12.23 14.75
C GLU A 151 20.16 -10.79 14.63
N LEU A 152 19.52 -9.90 15.37
CA LEU A 152 19.79 -8.46 15.34
C LEU A 152 21.25 -8.08 15.55
N GLU A 153 21.95 -8.72 16.49
CA GLU A 153 23.35 -8.39 16.78
C GLU A 153 24.30 -8.78 15.64
N SER A 154 23.98 -9.86 14.93
CA SER A 154 24.71 -10.27 13.73
C SER A 154 24.46 -9.30 12.59
N GLU A 155 23.23 -8.83 12.44
CA GLU A 155 22.85 -7.83 11.43
C GLU A 155 23.54 -6.48 11.69
N LYS A 156 23.51 -5.97 12.92
CA LYS A 156 24.23 -4.73 13.30
C LYS A 156 25.71 -4.81 12.98
N LYS A 157 26.37 -5.90 13.36
CA LYS A 157 27.81 -6.10 13.06
C LYS A 157 28.10 -6.12 11.58
N LEU A 158 27.22 -6.76 10.77
CA LEU A 158 27.33 -6.77 9.32
C LEU A 158 27.25 -5.34 8.78
N LEU A 159 26.18 -4.62 9.12
CA LEU A 159 25.93 -3.27 8.65
C LEU A 159 27.05 -2.30 9.03
N GLU A 160 27.61 -2.46 10.23
CA GLU A 160 28.79 -1.68 10.68
C GLU A 160 30.09 -2.07 9.99
N SER A 161 30.23 -3.28 9.47
CA SER A 161 31.44 -3.75 8.80
C SER A 161 31.46 -3.41 7.30
N VAL A 162 30.30 -3.36 6.65
CA VAL A 162 30.20 -3.14 5.21
C VAL A 162 30.34 -1.65 4.88
N ASN A 163 31.13 -1.36 3.86
CA ASN A 163 31.23 -0.04 3.25
C ASN A 163 30.49 -0.08 1.91
N ALA A 164 29.21 0.29 1.92
CA ALA A 164 28.36 0.30 0.74
C ALA A 164 27.85 1.72 0.45
N ASP A 165 27.69 2.06 -0.85
CA ASP A 165 27.01 3.28 -1.26
C ASP A 165 25.51 3.17 -0.95
N TYR A 166 24.93 2.01 -1.28
CA TYR A 166 23.53 1.70 -1.06
C TYR A 166 23.33 0.42 -0.27
N ILE A 167 22.27 0.38 0.52
CA ILE A 167 21.75 -0.84 1.15
C ILE A 167 20.32 -1.03 0.67
N PHE A 168 20.04 -2.15 0.01
CA PHE A 168 18.71 -2.57 -0.36
C PHE A 168 18.32 -3.71 0.58
N GLY A 169 17.29 -3.51 1.41
CA GLY A 169 17.03 -4.47 2.46
C GLY A 169 15.58 -4.57 2.90
N HIS A 170 15.30 -5.63 3.64
CA HIS A 170 14.05 -5.80 4.36
C HIS A 170 14.33 -5.61 5.85
N LEU A 171 14.05 -4.43 6.39
CA LEU A 171 14.62 -3.93 7.63
C LEU A 171 13.58 -3.28 8.53
N ASP A 172 13.65 -3.54 9.84
CA ASP A 172 12.94 -2.75 10.87
C ASP A 172 13.87 -1.67 11.44
N VAL A 173 13.60 -0.40 11.14
CA VAL A 173 14.43 0.73 11.57
C VAL A 173 13.73 1.53 12.66
N SER A 174 14.41 1.68 13.79
CA SER A 174 13.91 2.42 14.96
C SER A 174 13.62 3.89 14.64
N GLY A 175 12.46 4.35 15.07
CA GLY A 175 12.00 5.73 14.92
C GLY A 175 11.20 6.02 13.67
N CYS A 176 11.12 5.07 12.72
CA CYS A 176 10.26 5.18 11.55
C CYS A 176 8.79 5.02 11.92
N GLN A 177 7.89 5.69 11.19
CA GLN A 177 6.46 5.65 11.43
C GLN A 177 5.86 4.37 10.84
N LEU A 178 5.09 3.62 11.65
CA LEU A 178 4.38 2.43 11.20
C LEU A 178 3.06 2.77 10.47
N ASN A 179 2.45 3.91 10.85
CA ASN A 179 1.16 4.34 10.30
C ASN A 179 0.96 5.86 10.48
N LYS A 180 -0.15 6.39 9.98
CA LYS A 180 -0.51 7.82 10.12
C LYS A 180 -0.79 8.27 11.55
N SER A 181 -1.19 7.36 12.43
CA SER A 181 -1.44 7.72 13.85
C SER A 181 -0.16 8.11 14.60
N GLY A 182 1.00 7.99 13.94
CA GLY A 182 2.28 8.39 14.48
C GLY A 182 2.96 7.32 15.34
N SER A 183 2.40 6.10 15.40
CA SER A 183 3.08 4.96 16.01
C SER A 183 4.43 4.75 15.33
N LYS A 184 5.49 4.66 16.13
CA LYS A 184 6.86 4.48 15.63
C LYS A 184 7.34 3.07 15.92
N SER A 185 8.18 2.54 15.04
CA SER A 185 8.95 1.36 15.36
C SER A 185 9.90 1.69 16.51
N MET A 186 9.72 1.00 17.62
CA MET A 186 10.55 1.10 18.83
C MET A 186 10.78 -0.30 19.40
N SER A 187 10.75 -1.32 18.54
CA SER A 187 10.96 -2.69 18.97
C SER A 187 12.41 -2.86 19.45
N GLU A 188 12.62 -3.72 20.44
CA GLU A 188 13.96 -4.10 20.88
C GLU A 188 14.77 -4.77 19.76
N ASN A 189 14.08 -5.19 18.69
CA ASN A 189 14.62 -5.84 17.51
C ASN A 189 14.86 -4.90 16.33
N SER A 190 14.69 -3.59 16.49
CA SER A 190 14.91 -2.63 15.42
C SER A 190 16.36 -2.13 15.35
N ILE A 191 16.76 -1.73 14.14
CA ILE A 191 18.10 -1.21 13.83
C ILE A 191 18.10 0.30 14.00
N ASP A 192 19.12 0.87 14.63
CA ASP A 192 19.31 2.33 14.63
C ASP A 192 19.90 2.77 13.28
N SER A 193 19.39 3.85 12.71
CA SER A 193 19.85 4.40 11.44
C SER A 193 21.36 4.71 11.41
N LYS A 194 21.99 4.95 12.56
CA LYS A 194 23.44 5.16 12.66
C LYS A 194 24.27 3.92 12.29
N ASN A 195 23.70 2.70 12.39
CA ASN A 195 24.40 1.48 12.00
C ASN A 195 24.67 1.42 10.49
N PHE A 196 23.92 2.16 9.67
CA PHE A 196 24.13 2.25 8.22
C PHE A 196 25.24 3.19 7.80
N LYS A 197 25.87 3.92 8.75
CA LYS A 197 26.93 4.89 8.49
C LYS A 197 26.52 5.92 7.41
N ASN A 198 27.27 5.96 6.30
CA ASN A 198 27.04 6.88 5.18
C ASN A 198 26.24 6.25 4.03
N SER A 199 25.84 4.98 4.16
CA SER A 199 25.05 4.32 3.12
C SER A 199 23.65 4.92 3.03
N ILE A 200 23.14 5.04 1.81
CA ILE A 200 21.73 5.34 1.56
C ILE A 200 20.96 4.03 1.55
N VAL A 201 19.88 3.95 2.31
CA VAL A 201 19.12 2.71 2.50
C VAL A 201 17.76 2.81 1.79
N TYR A 202 17.44 1.83 0.95
CA TYR A 202 16.10 1.60 0.43
C TYR A 202 15.56 0.32 1.04
N ALA A 203 14.42 0.42 1.74
CA ALA A 203 13.90 -0.67 2.56
C ALA A 203 12.43 -0.99 2.28
N GLY A 204 12.09 -2.30 2.40
CA GLY A 204 10.76 -2.83 2.67
C GLY A 204 10.53 -3.07 4.16
N HIS A 205 9.44 -3.73 4.54
CA HIS A 205 8.95 -4.05 5.87
C HIS A 205 7.97 -3.03 6.45
N ILE A 206 8.27 -1.74 6.38
CA ILE A 206 7.31 -0.72 6.81
C ILE A 206 6.50 -0.28 5.60
N HIS A 207 5.20 -0.55 5.63
CA HIS A 207 4.28 -0.33 4.50
C HIS A 207 4.12 1.13 4.11
N LYS A 208 4.33 2.04 5.07
CA LYS A 208 4.23 3.47 4.83
C LYS A 208 5.47 3.99 4.11
N ARG A 209 5.28 4.52 2.89
CA ARG A 209 6.34 5.24 2.18
C ARG A 209 6.77 6.46 2.98
N GLN A 210 8.08 6.57 3.31
CA GLN A 210 8.63 7.64 4.11
C GLN A 210 10.14 7.75 3.99
N ASP A 211 10.65 8.96 4.25
CA ASP A 211 12.07 9.22 4.40
C ASP A 211 12.40 9.48 5.88
N TYR A 212 13.39 8.80 6.38
CA TYR A 212 13.87 8.98 7.74
C TYR A 212 15.42 8.95 7.77
N LYS A 213 16.03 10.13 7.94
CA LYS A 213 17.49 10.30 7.83
C LYS A 213 18.00 9.80 6.47
N ASN A 214 18.88 8.78 6.48
CA ASN A 214 19.41 8.12 5.28
C ASN A 214 18.64 6.87 4.86
N VAL A 215 17.44 6.66 5.40
CA VAL A 215 16.59 5.50 5.13
C VAL A 215 15.34 5.94 4.37
N HIS A 216 15.10 5.30 3.23
CA HIS A 216 13.96 5.49 2.36
C HIS A 216 13.12 4.19 2.35
N TYR A 217 11.99 4.18 3.05
CA TYR A 217 11.01 3.11 2.88
C TYR A 217 10.23 3.36 1.60
N VAL A 218 10.31 2.42 0.67
CA VAL A 218 9.61 2.56 -0.62
C VAL A 218 8.09 2.41 -0.47
N GLY A 219 7.67 1.73 0.61
CA GLY A 219 6.28 1.45 0.93
C GLY A 219 5.68 0.36 0.04
N THR A 220 4.45 0.00 0.34
CA THR A 220 3.69 -0.98 -0.42
C THR A 220 3.19 -0.40 -1.74
N PRO A 221 2.97 -1.21 -2.79
CA PRO A 221 2.43 -0.72 -4.06
C PRO A 221 0.96 -0.29 -3.96
N TYR A 222 0.22 -0.73 -2.93
CA TYR A 222 -1.20 -0.45 -2.67
C TYR A 222 -1.53 -0.48 -1.18
N GLN A 223 -2.69 0.05 -0.79
CA GLN A 223 -3.17 -0.05 0.60
C GLN A 223 -3.74 -1.46 0.86
N MET A 224 -3.37 -2.07 1.99
CA MET A 224 -3.79 -3.41 2.39
C MET A 224 -4.63 -3.41 3.66
N THR A 225 -4.53 -2.36 4.46
CA THR A 225 -5.23 -2.24 5.74
C THR A 225 -5.82 -0.85 5.95
N ARG A 226 -6.82 -0.75 6.82
CA ARG A 226 -7.44 0.53 7.20
C ARG A 226 -6.46 1.51 7.87
N ASN A 227 -5.41 0.99 8.49
CA ASN A 227 -4.36 1.83 9.11
C ASN A 227 -3.52 2.59 8.07
N GLU A 228 -3.54 2.15 6.82
CA GLU A 228 -2.85 2.78 5.69
C GLU A 228 -3.74 3.81 4.96
N MET A 229 -4.93 4.08 5.50
CA MET A 229 -5.87 5.04 4.92
C MET A 229 -5.21 6.39 4.64
N GLY A 230 -5.20 6.78 3.36
CA GLY A 230 -4.61 8.02 2.88
C GLY A 230 -3.09 8.00 2.79
N ASP A 231 -2.41 6.87 2.97
CA ASP A 231 -1.02 6.71 2.56
C ASP A 231 -0.92 6.74 1.04
N ILE A 232 0.20 7.24 0.55
CA ILE A 232 0.50 7.32 -0.88
C ILE A 232 1.34 6.11 -1.24
N ASN A 233 0.78 5.22 -2.05
CA ASN A 233 1.38 3.97 -2.48
C ASN A 233 1.82 4.05 -3.95
N GLY A 234 2.73 3.18 -4.36
CA GLY A 234 3.20 3.14 -5.75
C GLY A 234 4.57 2.50 -5.91
N ILE A 235 5.28 2.90 -6.95
CA ILE A 235 6.57 2.33 -7.35
C ILE A 235 7.62 3.42 -7.34
N THR A 236 8.77 3.15 -6.72
CA THR A 236 9.93 4.05 -6.71
C THR A 236 10.99 3.53 -7.70
N VAL A 237 11.55 4.42 -8.48
CA VAL A 237 12.67 4.15 -9.40
C VAL A 237 13.84 5.02 -9.01
N LEU A 238 14.99 4.40 -8.75
CA LEU A 238 16.26 5.05 -8.41
C LEU A 238 17.18 5.04 -9.64
N ASP A 239 17.71 6.18 -10.00
CA ASP A 239 18.90 6.26 -10.84
C ASP A 239 20.13 6.06 -9.96
N VAL A 240 20.86 4.95 -10.16
CA VAL A 240 21.95 4.52 -9.27
C VAL A 240 23.11 5.51 -9.27
N ALA A 241 23.35 6.15 -10.39
CA ALA A 241 24.51 7.02 -10.53
C ALA A 241 24.28 8.41 -9.95
N SER A 242 23.12 9.01 -10.22
CA SER A 242 22.77 10.34 -9.71
C SER A 242 22.21 10.33 -8.29
N GLY A 243 21.62 9.20 -7.87
CA GLY A 243 20.84 9.08 -6.63
C GLY A 243 19.46 9.71 -6.72
N GLU A 244 19.03 10.19 -7.89
CA GLU A 244 17.71 10.75 -8.07
C GLU A 244 16.64 9.66 -8.11
N THR A 245 15.46 9.97 -7.55
CA THR A 245 14.33 9.05 -7.55
C THR A 245 13.13 9.61 -8.30
N THR A 246 12.44 8.71 -9.02
CA THR A 246 11.12 8.97 -9.62
C THR A 246 10.10 8.12 -8.91
N PHE A 247 8.93 8.68 -8.61
CA PHE A 247 7.83 7.96 -7.98
C PHE A 247 6.60 7.92 -8.87
N PHE A 248 6.06 6.71 -9.10
CA PHE A 248 4.83 6.47 -9.84
C PHE A 248 3.73 6.12 -8.86
N GLU A 249 2.86 7.09 -8.59
CA GLU A 249 1.74 6.93 -7.64
C GLU A 249 0.69 5.96 -8.17
N ASN A 250 0.25 5.03 -7.33
CA ASN A 250 -0.90 4.19 -7.59
C ASN A 250 -2.20 4.95 -7.37
N LYS A 251 -2.93 5.17 -8.46
CA LYS A 251 -4.28 5.79 -8.44
C LYS A 251 -5.39 4.80 -8.78
N TYR A 252 -5.04 3.55 -9.05
CA TYR A 252 -5.93 2.53 -9.59
C TYR A 252 -6.50 1.60 -8.52
N SER A 253 -5.65 1.07 -7.65
CA SER A 253 -6.03 0.00 -6.72
C SER A 253 -6.98 0.50 -5.63
N PRO A 254 -7.66 -0.42 -4.94
CA PRO A 254 -8.55 -0.07 -3.85
C PRO A 254 -7.86 0.78 -2.79
N ARG A 255 -8.61 1.70 -2.25
CA ARG A 255 -8.18 2.58 -1.17
C ARG A 255 -9.20 2.55 -0.05
N PHE A 256 -8.72 2.67 1.17
CA PHE A 256 -9.60 2.85 2.32
C PHE A 256 -10.04 4.30 2.46
N LYS A 257 -11.31 4.51 2.76
CA LYS A 257 -11.87 5.84 2.97
C LYS A 257 -12.88 5.84 4.13
N LYS A 258 -12.62 6.72 5.09
CA LYS A 258 -13.57 7.04 6.15
C LYS A 258 -14.44 8.19 5.66
N VAL A 259 -15.76 8.05 5.74
CA VAL A 259 -16.71 9.06 5.29
C VAL A 259 -17.79 9.31 6.34
N SER A 260 -18.35 10.50 6.35
CA SER A 260 -19.59 10.81 7.05
C SER A 260 -20.79 10.59 6.15
N ILE A 261 -21.99 10.47 6.73
CA ILE A 261 -23.23 10.39 5.95
C ILE A 261 -23.39 11.61 5.03
N TYR A 262 -22.97 12.78 5.47
CA TYR A 262 -23.07 14.03 4.70
C TYR A 262 -22.19 14.01 3.44
N GLU A 263 -21.01 13.38 3.48
CA GLU A 263 -20.16 13.23 2.29
C GLU A 263 -20.84 12.34 1.24
N ILE A 264 -21.58 11.31 1.66
CA ILE A 264 -22.36 10.46 0.76
C ILE A 264 -23.54 11.23 0.17
N LEU A 265 -24.32 11.92 1.00
CA LEU A 265 -25.50 12.67 0.58
C LEU A 265 -25.18 13.87 -0.33
N ASN A 266 -23.98 14.41 -0.24
CA ASN A 266 -23.51 15.51 -1.10
C ASN A 266 -23.05 15.07 -2.49
N LYS A 267 -23.06 13.77 -2.79
CA LYS A 267 -22.66 13.21 -4.08
C LYS A 267 -23.87 12.57 -4.78
N THR A 268 -23.91 12.71 -6.09
CA THR A 268 -24.82 11.93 -6.90
C THR A 268 -24.39 10.46 -6.95
N VAL A 269 -25.30 9.56 -7.25
CA VAL A 269 -25.01 8.13 -7.47
C VAL A 269 -23.92 7.93 -8.55
N GLY A 270 -23.96 8.75 -9.60
CA GLY A 270 -22.94 8.73 -10.65
C GLY A 270 -21.55 9.03 -10.12
N GLU A 271 -21.41 10.10 -9.34
CA GLU A 271 -20.14 10.49 -8.72
C GLU A 271 -19.64 9.46 -7.70
N LEU A 272 -20.53 8.86 -6.89
CA LEU A 272 -20.14 7.79 -5.98
C LEU A 272 -19.59 6.57 -6.73
N LYS A 273 -20.26 6.16 -7.82
CA LYS A 273 -19.82 5.02 -8.64
C LYS A 273 -18.52 5.30 -9.38
N GLU A 274 -18.32 6.52 -9.87
CA GLU A 274 -17.15 6.86 -10.67
C GLU A 274 -15.94 7.12 -9.79
N ASP A 275 -16.10 7.92 -8.72
CA ASP A 275 -15.00 8.34 -7.85
C ASP A 275 -14.56 7.24 -6.87
N TRP A 276 -15.50 6.40 -6.39
CA TRP A 276 -15.25 5.51 -5.24
C TRP A 276 -15.47 4.02 -5.51
N LYS A 277 -15.73 3.60 -6.75
CA LYS A 277 -15.97 2.18 -7.11
C LYS A 277 -14.88 1.20 -6.62
N ASN A 278 -13.64 1.69 -6.50
CA ASN A 278 -12.49 0.91 -6.06
C ASN A 278 -12.13 1.16 -4.59
N TYR A 279 -13.02 1.79 -3.81
CA TYR A 279 -12.76 2.10 -2.41
C TYR A 279 -13.42 1.09 -1.47
N PHE A 280 -12.71 0.84 -0.35
CA PHE A 280 -13.27 0.25 0.86
C PHE A 280 -13.76 1.41 1.72
N VAL A 281 -15.08 1.56 1.83
CA VAL A 281 -15.69 2.73 2.47
C VAL A 281 -16.17 2.37 3.86
N ASP A 282 -15.68 3.10 4.85
CA ASP A 282 -16.15 3.03 6.24
C ASP A 282 -17.00 4.28 6.53
N LEU A 283 -18.32 4.10 6.60
CA LEU A 283 -19.27 5.13 6.99
C LEU A 283 -19.28 5.24 8.51
N HIS A 284 -18.94 6.41 9.02
CA HIS A 284 -19.04 6.73 10.44
C HIS A 284 -20.29 7.55 10.71
N ILE A 285 -21.14 7.06 11.61
CA ILE A 285 -22.41 7.65 11.98
C ILE A 285 -22.33 8.06 13.45
N LYS A 286 -22.71 9.29 13.73
CA LYS A 286 -22.91 9.76 15.09
C LYS A 286 -24.35 9.45 15.55
N GLY A 287 -24.56 9.34 16.85
CA GLY A 287 -25.87 8.96 17.40
C GLY A 287 -27.03 9.80 16.89
N SER A 288 -26.82 11.11 16.66
CA SER A 288 -27.80 12.01 16.05
C SER A 288 -28.13 11.69 14.60
N ASP A 289 -27.18 11.10 13.86
CA ASP A 289 -27.32 10.83 12.43
C ASP A 289 -28.08 9.52 12.18
N TYR A 290 -28.20 8.66 13.21
CA TYR A 290 -28.86 7.35 13.13
C TYR A 290 -30.36 7.47 12.83
N ILE A 291 -30.96 8.61 13.20
CA ILE A 291 -32.40 8.89 13.01
C ILE A 291 -32.70 9.26 11.54
N VAL A 292 -31.71 9.83 10.84
CA VAL A 292 -31.87 10.34 9.46
C VAL A 292 -31.89 9.21 8.43
N CYS A 293 -31.36 8.04 8.78
CA CYS A 293 -31.20 6.94 7.84
C CYS A 293 -31.81 5.66 8.39
N LYS A 294 -32.93 5.22 7.83
CA LYS A 294 -33.32 3.80 7.92
C LYS A 294 -32.36 3.03 7.02
N PHE A 295 -31.31 2.52 7.65
CA PHE A 295 -30.06 2.08 7.04
C PHE A 295 -30.18 0.88 6.11
N ASP A 296 -31.15 -0.02 6.30
CA ASP A 296 -31.14 -1.31 5.62
C ASP A 296 -31.22 -1.15 4.10
N THR A 297 -32.13 -0.30 3.61
CA THR A 297 -32.33 -0.10 2.15
C THR A 297 -31.22 0.73 1.52
N LEU A 298 -30.75 1.78 2.21
CA LEU A 298 -29.65 2.62 1.73
C LEU A 298 -28.33 1.82 1.69
N THR A 299 -28.13 0.96 2.70
CA THR A 299 -26.95 0.10 2.81
C THR A 299 -26.89 -0.90 1.66
N GLU A 300 -28.00 -1.59 1.34
CA GLU A 300 -28.06 -2.53 0.22
C GLU A 300 -27.74 -1.86 -1.13
N GLU A 301 -28.22 -0.64 -1.34
CA GLU A 301 -27.93 0.11 -2.57
C GLU A 301 -26.45 0.57 -2.61
N LEU A 302 -25.91 1.07 -1.51
CA LEU A 302 -24.52 1.53 -1.40
C LEU A 302 -23.49 0.40 -1.49
N MET A 303 -23.82 -0.80 -0.98
CA MET A 303 -22.97 -1.99 -1.11
C MET A 303 -22.62 -2.34 -2.55
N ASN A 304 -23.48 -1.98 -3.50
CA ASN A 304 -23.25 -2.24 -4.92
C ASN A 304 -22.33 -1.21 -5.60
N TYR A 305 -21.96 -0.12 -4.90
CA TYR A 305 -21.16 0.97 -5.48
C TYR A 305 -19.70 0.93 -5.09
N PHE A 306 -19.36 0.22 -4.00
CA PHE A 306 -18.02 0.16 -3.42
C PHE A 306 -17.49 -1.26 -3.39
N LYS A 307 -16.19 -1.42 -3.26
CA LYS A 307 -15.57 -2.75 -3.07
C LYS A 307 -16.01 -3.40 -1.76
N GLU A 308 -16.07 -2.61 -0.71
CA GLU A 308 -16.59 -2.99 0.60
C GLU A 308 -17.20 -1.75 1.25
N PHE A 309 -18.30 -1.92 1.95
CA PHE A 309 -18.98 -0.86 2.66
C PHE A 309 -19.28 -1.31 4.08
N ASN A 310 -18.73 -0.60 5.06
CA ASN A 310 -18.96 -0.88 6.49
C ASN A 310 -19.57 0.34 7.16
N ILE A 311 -20.39 0.08 8.16
CA ILE A 311 -21.03 1.12 8.97
C ILE A 311 -20.48 1.01 10.40
N HIS A 312 -19.98 2.11 10.91
CA HIS A 312 -19.49 2.24 12.28
C HIS A 312 -20.33 3.27 13.02
N SER A 313 -21.06 2.85 14.05
CA SER A 313 -21.73 3.76 14.98
C SER A 313 -20.75 4.26 16.04
N GLU A 314 -20.57 5.56 16.13
CA GLU A 314 -19.87 6.17 17.25
C GLU A 314 -20.89 6.31 18.39
N ASN A 315 -20.82 5.40 19.39
CA ASN A 315 -21.58 5.55 20.61
C ASN A 315 -21.05 6.79 21.34
N ASN A 316 -21.84 7.86 21.38
CA ASN A 316 -21.73 8.78 22.49
C ASN A 316 -22.34 8.08 23.71
N ASP A 317 -21.62 8.03 24.83
CA ASP A 317 -22.08 7.50 26.13
C ASP A 317 -23.32 8.23 26.68
N ASP A 318 -23.95 9.09 25.90
CA ASP A 318 -25.18 9.85 26.19
C ASP A 318 -26.44 9.29 25.47
N ILE A 319 -26.41 8.05 24.97
CA ILE A 319 -27.65 7.41 24.57
C ILE A 319 -28.42 7.09 25.86
N ILE A 320 -29.33 7.97 26.20
CA ILE A 320 -30.34 7.74 27.24
C ILE A 320 -30.91 6.34 27.04
N ASP A 321 -30.63 5.47 28.00
CA ASP A 321 -31.25 4.16 28.14
C ASP A 321 -32.77 4.33 28.16
N THR A 322 -33.43 4.12 27.04
CA THR A 322 -34.88 4.24 26.90
C THR A 322 -35.63 3.10 27.54
N SER A 323 -34.93 2.22 28.31
CA SER A 323 -35.56 1.12 29.06
C SER A 323 -36.09 1.51 30.45
N SER A 324 -35.87 2.75 30.92
CA SER A 324 -36.36 3.19 32.23
C SER A 324 -36.77 4.68 32.25
N THR A 325 -37.92 5.01 31.68
CA THR A 325 -38.74 6.14 32.18
C THR A 325 -40.20 5.95 31.80
N GLU A 326 -40.98 5.39 32.73
CA GLU A 326 -42.37 5.73 32.93
C GLU A 326 -42.39 7.23 33.32
N ASN A 327 -42.56 8.12 32.39
CA ASN A 327 -43.13 9.47 32.58
C ASN A 327 -43.34 10.12 31.20
N GLY A 328 -44.56 10.19 30.79
CA GLY A 328 -45.32 11.05 29.87
C GLY A 328 -44.59 12.01 28.95
N VAL A 329 -43.65 11.54 28.13
CA VAL A 329 -43.15 12.29 26.96
C VAL A 329 -43.85 11.71 25.74
N GLU A 330 -44.67 12.55 25.05
CA GLU A 330 -45.26 12.21 23.75
C GLU A 330 -44.13 11.74 22.82
N LYS A 331 -44.24 10.50 22.34
CA LYS A 331 -43.32 9.95 21.34
C LYS A 331 -43.52 10.71 20.03
N LYS A 332 -42.62 11.58 19.67
CA LYS A 332 -42.58 12.18 18.33
C LYS A 332 -42.44 11.08 17.27
N SER A 333 -43.12 11.25 16.16
CA SER A 333 -42.94 10.36 15.01
C SER A 333 -41.53 10.54 14.40
N ALA A 334 -41.05 9.56 13.65
CA ALA A 334 -39.74 9.67 12.95
C ALA A 334 -39.69 10.90 12.01
N GLU A 335 -40.86 11.31 11.48
CA GLU A 335 -41.00 12.51 10.66
C GLU A 335 -40.79 13.80 11.45
N GLU A 336 -41.36 13.88 12.64
CA GLU A 336 -41.20 15.04 13.53
C GLU A 336 -39.74 15.18 13.98
N TYR A 337 -39.02 14.06 14.20
CA TYR A 337 -37.58 14.11 14.52
C TYR A 337 -36.76 14.57 13.31
N VAL A 338 -37.07 14.14 12.08
CA VAL A 338 -36.39 14.59 10.86
C VAL A 338 -36.64 16.09 10.62
N ASP A 339 -37.89 16.55 10.79
CA ASP A 339 -38.23 17.98 10.61
C ASP A 339 -37.60 18.86 11.68
N ASP A 340 -37.56 18.45 12.95
CA ASP A 340 -36.87 19.18 14.03
C ASP A 340 -35.36 19.24 13.73
N TRP A 341 -34.74 18.15 13.34
CA TRP A 341 -33.32 18.11 13.03
C TRP A 341 -32.97 19.00 11.82
N LEU A 342 -33.82 18.99 10.76
CA LEU A 342 -33.64 19.87 9.61
C LEU A 342 -33.76 21.34 9.96
N ASN A 343 -34.58 21.68 10.94
CA ASN A 343 -34.76 23.05 11.41
C ASN A 343 -33.67 23.51 12.36
N ASP A 344 -33.09 22.59 13.15
CA ASP A 344 -32.00 22.90 14.11
C ASP A 344 -30.61 23.00 13.47
N ASN A 345 -30.44 22.45 12.28
CA ASN A 345 -29.20 22.52 11.53
C ASN A 345 -29.40 23.43 10.31
N ASP A 346 -28.56 24.45 10.17
CA ASP A 346 -28.61 25.47 9.11
C ASP A 346 -28.40 24.87 7.70
N ILE A 347 -29.37 24.06 7.24
CA ILE A 347 -29.33 23.31 6.00
C ILE A 347 -30.02 24.13 4.91
N ASP A 348 -29.36 24.34 3.77
CA ASP A 348 -29.94 25.06 2.65
C ASP A 348 -31.18 24.34 2.08
N GLU A 349 -32.12 25.14 1.52
CA GLU A 349 -33.40 24.63 1.02
C GLU A 349 -33.29 23.50 -0.04
N ASN A 350 -32.24 23.51 -0.85
CA ASN A 350 -32.05 22.48 -1.87
C ASN A 350 -31.65 21.15 -1.23
N ARG A 351 -30.78 21.18 -0.21
CA ARG A 351 -30.40 20.01 0.56
C ARG A 351 -31.56 19.46 1.37
N MET A 352 -32.34 20.33 1.99
CA MET A 352 -33.55 19.98 2.73
C MET A 352 -34.54 19.22 1.82
N LYS A 353 -34.70 19.70 0.58
CA LYS A 353 -35.57 19.08 -0.40
C LYS A 353 -35.07 17.67 -0.79
N VAL A 354 -33.79 17.50 -1.04
CA VAL A 354 -33.18 16.20 -1.37
C VAL A 354 -33.34 15.19 -0.23
N ILE A 355 -33.12 15.62 1.02
CA ILE A 355 -33.29 14.75 2.20
C ILE A 355 -34.75 14.31 2.34
N LYS A 356 -35.70 15.24 2.18
CA LYS A 356 -37.16 14.93 2.23
C LYS A 356 -37.58 14.03 1.08
N GLU A 357 -37.09 14.23 -0.13
CA GLU A 357 -37.37 13.35 -1.29
C GLU A 357 -36.81 11.94 -1.09
N LEU A 358 -35.58 11.80 -0.58
CA LEU A 358 -34.99 10.52 -0.22
C LEU A 358 -35.83 9.83 0.87
N TYR A 359 -36.15 10.54 1.93
CA TYR A 359 -36.97 10.02 3.02
C TYR A 359 -38.34 9.53 2.52
N SER A 360 -39.09 10.33 1.70
CA SER A 360 -40.40 9.94 1.16
C SER A 360 -40.31 8.74 0.23
N LYS A 361 -39.29 8.69 -0.63
CA LYS A 361 -39.06 7.58 -1.57
C LYS A 361 -38.81 6.23 -0.87
N TYR A 362 -38.16 6.27 0.28
CA TYR A 362 -37.84 5.06 1.05
C TYR A 362 -38.92 4.70 2.09
N LYS A 363 -39.75 5.65 2.52
CA LYS A 363 -40.91 5.40 3.40
C LYS A 363 -41.95 4.52 2.75
N GLU A 364 -42.19 4.64 1.42
CA GLU A 364 -43.18 3.85 0.67
C GLU A 364 -42.74 2.39 0.43
N LYS A 365 -41.49 2.03 0.72
CA LYS A 365 -40.96 0.68 0.53
C LYS A 365 -40.87 -0.15 1.82
N ILE A 366 -41.37 0.38 2.94
CA ILE A 366 -41.50 -0.24 4.25
C ILE A 366 -42.96 -0.45 4.60
#